data_252b579410ce141b2bff3048b78d2ead
#
_entry.id   252b579410ce141b2bff3048b78d2ead
#
_cell.length_a   1.000
_cell.length_b   1.000
_cell.length_c   1.000
_cell.angle_alpha   90.00
_cell.angle_beta   90.00
_cell.angle_gamma   90.00
#
_symmetry.space_group_name_H-M   'P 1'
#
loop_
_entity.id
_entity.type
_entity.pdbx_description
1 polymer ?
#
loop_
_entity_poly.entity_id
_entity_poly.type
_entity_poly.pdbx_seq_one_letter_code
_entity_poly.pdbx_strand_id
1 'polypeptide(L)'
;MVQKIIVAIDGYSSCGKSTIAKALAKYAGYTYVDTGAMYRATALYAQRQGLTEDLAQVVPLLANVHISFTHTENGQHVMLNNEDVESQIRTLEIGNLASQISTIKEVRAFLVAQQQAMGEQKGIVMDGRSEEH
;
A
#
# COMPACT_ATOMS: atom_id res chain seq x y z
N MET A 1 -5.08 -28.51 4.38
CA MET A 1 -4.40 -27.37 3.72
C MET A 1 -5.11 -26.07 4.08
N VAL A 2 -4.37 -25.10 4.51
CA VAL A 2 -4.95 -23.79 4.84
C VAL A 2 -5.11 -22.98 3.56
N GLN A 3 -6.32 -22.52 3.32
CA GLN A 3 -6.60 -21.66 2.17
C GLN A 3 -6.16 -20.24 2.50
N LYS A 4 -5.41 -19.65 1.60
CA LYS A 4 -4.97 -18.26 1.76
C LYS A 4 -6.04 -17.34 1.22
N ILE A 5 -6.42 -16.36 2.02
CA ILE A 5 -7.48 -15.44 1.67
C ILE A 5 -7.04 -14.01 1.95
N ILE A 6 -7.77 -13.08 1.34
CA ILE A 6 -7.59 -11.65 1.56
C ILE A 6 -8.76 -11.17 2.39
N VAL A 7 -8.46 -10.49 3.49
CA VAL A 7 -9.48 -9.88 4.33
C VAL A 7 -9.34 -8.37 4.22
N ALA A 8 -10.39 -7.71 3.77
CA ALA A 8 -10.40 -6.25 3.62
C ALA A 8 -11.27 -5.65 4.72
N ILE A 9 -10.75 -4.64 5.41
CA ILE A 9 -11.48 -3.94 6.45
C ILE A 9 -11.71 -2.52 5.98
N ASP A 10 -12.98 -2.19 5.78
CA ASP A 10 -13.41 -0.87 5.34
C ASP A 10 -13.93 -0.07 6.51
N GLY A 11 -13.94 1.24 6.36
CA GLY A 11 -14.48 2.14 7.34
C GLY A 11 -13.67 3.42 7.43
N TYR A 12 -14.06 4.27 8.35
CA TYR A 12 -13.34 5.51 8.59
C TYR A 12 -12.10 5.22 9.43
N SER A 13 -10.99 5.84 9.07
CA SER A 13 -9.73 5.63 9.80
C SER A 13 -9.85 6.03 11.27
N SER A 14 -10.72 6.99 11.60
CA SER A 14 -10.95 7.41 12.97
C SER A 14 -11.62 6.34 13.83
N CYS A 15 -12.13 5.28 13.23
CA CYS A 15 -12.77 4.19 13.96
C CYS A 15 -11.80 3.10 14.42
N GLY A 16 -10.51 3.32 14.30
CA GLY A 16 -9.52 2.33 14.71
C GLY A 16 -9.34 1.20 13.72
N LYS A 17 -9.64 1.45 12.46
CA LYS A 17 -9.59 0.45 11.40
C LYS A 17 -8.22 -0.21 11.28
N SER A 18 -7.14 0.57 11.31
CA SER A 18 -5.78 0.03 11.23
C SER A 18 -5.45 -0.87 12.42
N THR A 19 -5.87 -0.48 13.63
CA THR A 19 -5.63 -1.27 14.83
C THR A 19 -6.32 -2.63 14.73
N ILE A 20 -7.58 -2.63 14.27
CA ILE A 20 -8.34 -3.86 14.10
C ILE A 20 -7.69 -4.74 13.04
N ALA A 21 -7.27 -4.17 11.92
CA ALA A 21 -6.65 -4.92 10.84
C ALA A 21 -5.36 -5.58 11.28
N LYS A 22 -4.51 -4.85 12.02
CA LYS A 22 -3.26 -5.40 12.52
C LYS A 22 -3.49 -6.50 13.53
N ALA A 23 -4.46 -6.35 14.41
CA ALA A 23 -4.79 -7.36 15.41
C ALA A 23 -5.32 -8.62 14.73
N LEU A 24 -6.18 -8.46 13.72
CA LEU A 24 -6.72 -9.58 12.99
C LEU A 24 -5.64 -10.33 12.22
N ALA A 25 -4.71 -9.60 11.59
CA ALA A 25 -3.60 -10.22 10.88
C ALA A 25 -2.74 -11.07 11.83
N LYS A 26 -2.42 -10.53 12.99
CA LYS A 26 -1.63 -11.24 13.98
C LYS A 26 -2.36 -12.50 14.47
N TYR A 27 -3.65 -12.37 14.76
CA TYR A 27 -4.45 -13.48 15.25
C TYR A 27 -4.52 -14.62 14.23
N ALA A 28 -4.72 -14.28 12.95
CA ALA A 28 -4.88 -15.25 11.88
C ALA A 28 -3.55 -15.75 11.31
N GLY A 29 -2.43 -15.18 11.71
CA GLY A 29 -1.13 -15.50 11.10
C GLY A 29 -0.98 -14.90 9.71
N TYR A 30 -1.75 -13.86 9.40
CA TYR A 30 -1.72 -13.19 8.11
C TYR A 30 -0.79 -11.99 8.12
N THR A 31 -0.43 -11.52 6.93
CA THR A 31 0.35 -10.30 6.78
C THR A 31 -0.61 -9.11 6.69
N TYR A 32 -0.35 -8.09 7.51
CA TYR A 32 -1.08 -6.83 7.41
C TYR A 32 -0.53 -6.04 6.23
N VAL A 33 -1.42 -5.54 5.37
CA VAL A 33 -1.04 -4.72 4.22
C VAL A 33 -1.60 -3.31 4.41
N ASP A 34 -0.71 -2.35 4.56
CA ASP A 34 -1.05 -0.94 4.70
C ASP A 34 -1.20 -0.34 3.30
N THR A 35 -2.44 -0.25 2.81
CA THR A 35 -2.69 0.25 1.47
C THR A 35 -2.31 1.72 1.32
N GLY A 36 -2.48 2.50 2.38
CA GLY A 36 -2.03 3.91 2.37
C GLY A 36 -0.54 4.02 2.13
N ALA A 37 0.26 3.15 2.77
CA ALA A 37 1.70 3.13 2.55
C ALA A 37 2.03 2.76 1.10
N MET A 38 1.24 1.89 0.48
CA MET A 38 1.46 1.53 -0.94
C MET A 38 1.26 2.74 -1.86
N TYR A 39 0.20 3.53 -1.61
CA TYR A 39 -0.01 4.75 -2.39
C TYR A 39 1.11 5.76 -2.15
N ARG A 40 1.56 5.90 -0.90
CA ARG A 40 2.66 6.82 -0.58
C ARG A 40 3.97 6.40 -1.21
N ALA A 41 4.26 5.10 -1.24
CA ALA A 41 5.47 4.61 -1.91
C ALA A 41 5.41 4.89 -3.42
N THR A 42 4.24 4.72 -4.03
CA THR A 42 4.06 5.04 -5.45
C THR A 42 4.23 6.54 -5.69
N ALA A 43 3.69 7.37 -4.79
CA ALA A 43 3.86 8.81 -4.88
C ALA A 43 5.33 9.22 -4.75
N LEU A 44 6.07 8.56 -3.86
CA LEU A 44 7.51 8.83 -3.73
C LEU A 44 8.24 8.49 -5.02
N TYR A 45 7.88 7.37 -5.64
CA TYR A 45 8.45 7.00 -6.93
C TYR A 45 8.20 8.09 -7.97
N ALA A 46 6.95 8.57 -8.06
CA ALA A 46 6.60 9.63 -9.01
C ALA A 46 7.38 10.91 -8.72
N GLN A 47 7.54 11.27 -7.44
CA GLN A 47 8.32 12.44 -7.05
C GLN A 47 9.78 12.31 -7.50
N ARG A 48 10.36 11.14 -7.29
CA ARG A 48 11.76 10.88 -7.68
C ARG A 48 11.96 10.92 -9.20
N GLN A 49 10.89 10.64 -9.95
CA GLN A 49 10.92 10.72 -11.41
C GLN A 49 10.62 12.13 -11.92
N GLY A 50 10.40 13.09 -11.01
CA GLY A 50 10.13 14.46 -11.40
C GLY A 50 8.72 14.68 -11.95
N LEU A 51 7.74 13.89 -11.54
CA LEU A 51 6.39 13.90 -12.12
C LEU A 51 5.36 14.62 -11.23
N THR A 52 5.81 15.43 -10.28
CA THR A 52 4.89 16.07 -9.33
C THR A 52 3.89 17.03 -10.00
N GLU A 53 4.25 17.58 -11.17
CA GLU A 53 3.37 18.49 -11.91
C GLU A 53 2.36 17.73 -12.79
N ASP A 54 2.62 16.44 -13.08
CA ASP A 54 1.73 15.63 -13.90
C ASP A 54 1.87 14.18 -13.47
N LEU A 55 1.15 13.82 -12.41
CA LEU A 55 1.26 12.50 -11.81
C LEU A 55 0.77 11.37 -12.73
N ALA A 56 -0.10 11.71 -13.71
CA ALA A 56 -0.56 10.68 -14.66
C ALA A 56 0.59 10.09 -15.48
N GLN A 57 1.70 10.80 -15.58
CA GLN A 57 2.88 10.29 -16.30
C GLN A 57 3.51 9.07 -15.60
N VAL A 58 3.12 8.78 -14.35
CA VAL A 58 3.61 7.59 -13.67
C VAL A 58 3.04 6.29 -14.26
N VAL A 59 1.86 6.39 -14.91
CA VAL A 59 1.17 5.19 -15.40
C VAL A 59 2.05 4.31 -16.29
N PRO A 60 2.72 4.83 -17.32
CA PRO A 60 3.59 3.97 -18.14
C PRO A 60 4.82 3.45 -17.41
N LEU A 61 5.12 3.99 -16.22
CA LEU A 61 6.28 3.58 -15.44
C LEU A 61 5.93 2.59 -14.33
N LEU A 62 4.65 2.25 -14.16
CA LEU A 62 4.22 1.38 -13.07
C LEU A 62 4.87 -0.01 -13.13
N ALA A 63 5.25 -0.47 -14.30
CA ALA A 63 5.93 -1.75 -14.44
C ALA A 63 7.28 -1.77 -13.70
N ASN A 64 7.85 -0.61 -13.41
CA ASN A 64 9.12 -0.49 -12.69
C ASN A 64 8.92 -0.32 -11.18
N VAL A 65 7.67 -0.36 -10.70
CA VAL A 65 7.36 -0.14 -9.30
C VAL A 65 7.04 -1.48 -8.65
N HIS A 66 7.83 -1.86 -7.67
CA HIS A 66 7.60 -3.07 -6.88
C HIS A 66 7.53 -2.69 -5.41
N ILE A 67 6.40 -2.95 -4.78
CA ILE A 67 6.15 -2.61 -3.39
C ILE A 67 6.06 -3.88 -2.58
N SER A 68 6.73 -3.89 -1.44
CA SER A 68 6.69 -5.00 -0.50
C SER A 68 6.73 -4.46 0.92
N PHE A 69 6.64 -5.35 1.89
CA PHE A 69 6.72 -4.99 3.29
C PHE A 69 7.73 -5.88 3.98
N THR A 70 8.41 -5.33 4.98
CA THR A 70 9.35 -6.08 5.79
C THR A 70 9.10 -5.79 7.26
N HIS A 71 9.39 -6.76 8.12
CA HIS A 71 9.27 -6.58 9.56
C HIS A 71 10.61 -6.15 10.13
N THR A 72 10.58 -5.12 10.98
CA THR A 72 11.75 -4.60 11.67
C THR A 72 11.48 -4.55 13.17
N GLU A 73 12.51 -4.23 13.95
CA GLU A 73 12.34 -4.04 15.38
C GLU A 73 11.35 -2.93 15.71
N ASN A 74 11.19 -1.97 14.79
CA ASN A 74 10.30 -0.84 14.97
C ASN A 74 8.94 -1.05 14.31
N GLY A 75 8.64 -2.27 13.88
CA GLY A 75 7.39 -2.62 13.23
C GLY A 75 7.57 -2.90 11.75
N GLN A 76 6.45 -2.89 11.03
CA GLN A 76 6.46 -3.17 9.61
C GLN A 76 6.84 -1.92 8.82
N HIS A 77 7.75 -2.09 7.87
CA HIS A 77 8.17 -1.02 6.98
C HIS A 77 7.80 -1.33 5.54
N VAL A 78 7.45 -0.29 4.78
CA VAL A 78 7.19 -0.43 3.35
C VAL A 78 8.49 -0.32 2.57
N MET A 79 8.62 -1.18 1.57
CA MET A 79 9.79 -1.22 0.69
C MET A 79 9.37 -0.82 -0.71
N LEU A 80 10.16 0.02 -1.34
CA LEU A 80 9.98 0.40 -2.74
C LEU A 80 11.21 -0.08 -3.50
N ASN A 81 11.02 -1.02 -4.42
CA ASN A 81 12.11 -1.59 -5.21
C ASN A 81 13.28 -2.04 -4.32
N ASN A 82 12.95 -2.75 -3.24
CA ASN A 82 13.90 -3.29 -2.27
C ASN A 82 14.60 -2.24 -1.41
N GLU A 83 14.11 -1.03 -1.41
CA GLU A 83 14.62 0.04 -0.55
C GLU A 83 13.60 0.33 0.55
N ASP A 84 14.06 0.40 1.81
CA ASP A 84 13.20 0.79 2.92
C ASP A 84 12.92 2.29 2.82
N VAL A 85 11.68 2.64 2.53
CA VAL A 85 11.28 4.03 2.36
C VAL A 85 10.31 4.50 3.44
N GLU A 86 10.19 3.74 4.51
CA GLU A 86 9.19 4.01 5.55
C GLU A 86 9.26 5.44 6.07
N SER A 87 10.46 5.94 6.39
CA SER A 87 10.59 7.30 6.92
C SER A 87 10.33 8.37 5.86
N GLN A 88 10.59 8.05 4.60
CA GLN A 88 10.47 9.01 3.51
C GLN A 88 9.03 9.22 3.07
N ILE A 89 8.15 8.26 3.32
CA ILE A 89 6.76 8.37 2.90
C ILE A 89 5.85 9.04 3.93
N ARG A 90 6.38 9.41 5.10
CA ARG A 90 5.56 9.96 6.18
C ARG A 90 5.55 11.49 6.20
N THR A 91 6.06 12.14 5.14
CA THR A 91 6.03 13.59 5.04
C THR A 91 4.66 14.07 4.56
N LEU A 92 4.37 15.34 4.86
CA LEU A 92 3.12 15.95 4.39
C LEU A 92 3.06 15.99 2.86
N GLU A 93 4.19 16.30 2.23
CA GLU A 93 4.25 16.38 0.77
C GLU A 93 3.88 15.03 0.13
N ILE A 94 4.46 13.95 0.63
CA ILE A 94 4.15 12.62 0.09
C ILE A 94 2.70 12.25 0.37
N GLY A 95 2.17 12.59 1.52
CA GLY A 95 0.75 12.36 1.82
C GLY A 95 -0.16 13.07 0.84
N ASN A 96 0.16 14.31 0.48
CA ASN A 96 -0.63 15.08 -0.49
C ASN A 96 -0.54 14.46 -1.88
N LEU A 97 0.67 14.07 -2.29
CA LEU A 97 0.86 13.42 -3.59
C LEU A 97 0.13 12.08 -3.64
N ALA A 98 0.14 11.33 -2.55
CA ALA A 98 -0.56 10.05 -2.48
C ALA A 98 -2.06 10.23 -2.66
N SER A 99 -2.63 11.28 -2.05
CA SER A 99 -4.05 11.59 -2.23
C SER A 99 -4.38 11.88 -3.69
N GLN A 100 -3.52 12.63 -4.36
CA GLN A 100 -3.72 12.95 -5.78
C GLN A 100 -3.55 11.72 -6.66
N ILE A 101 -2.52 10.92 -6.41
CA ILE A 101 -2.24 9.76 -7.24
C ILE A 101 -3.30 8.68 -7.07
N SER A 102 -3.97 8.64 -5.92
CA SER A 102 -5.04 7.67 -5.67
C SER A 102 -6.28 7.91 -6.51
N THR A 103 -6.40 9.07 -7.15
CA THR A 103 -7.51 9.35 -8.07
C THR A 103 -7.27 8.78 -9.46
N ILE A 104 -6.06 8.31 -9.74
CA ILE A 104 -5.70 7.78 -11.05
C ILE A 104 -6.11 6.31 -11.11
N LYS A 105 -7.05 6.01 -12.00
CA LYS A 105 -7.64 4.68 -12.10
C LYS A 105 -6.58 3.59 -12.30
N GLU A 106 -5.62 3.85 -13.17
CA GLU A 106 -4.58 2.86 -13.49
C GLU A 106 -3.67 2.58 -12.29
N VAL A 107 -3.42 3.59 -11.46
CA VAL A 107 -2.64 3.39 -10.24
C VAL A 107 -3.41 2.49 -9.28
N ARG A 108 -4.70 2.75 -9.10
CA ARG A 108 -5.52 1.90 -8.23
C ARG A 108 -5.53 0.45 -8.70
N ALA A 109 -5.73 0.24 -10.00
CA ALA A 109 -5.74 -1.10 -10.56
C ALA A 109 -4.39 -1.81 -10.37
N PHE A 110 -3.30 -1.08 -10.57
CA PHE A 110 -1.96 -1.62 -10.37
C PHE A 110 -1.74 -2.07 -8.93
N LEU A 111 -2.14 -1.24 -7.96
CA LEU A 111 -1.93 -1.57 -6.55
C LEU A 111 -2.85 -2.71 -6.10
N VAL A 112 -4.07 -2.77 -6.60
CA VAL A 112 -4.95 -3.90 -6.31
C VAL A 112 -4.32 -5.20 -6.83
N ALA A 113 -3.73 -5.18 -8.01
CA ALA A 113 -3.07 -6.37 -8.55
C ALA A 113 -1.89 -6.80 -7.68
N GLN A 114 -1.13 -5.85 -7.15
CA GLN A 114 -0.03 -6.17 -6.25
C GLN A 114 -0.54 -6.75 -4.93
N GLN A 115 -1.64 -6.22 -4.40
CA GLN A 115 -2.26 -6.75 -3.19
C GLN A 115 -2.72 -8.20 -3.40
N GLN A 116 -3.32 -8.47 -4.54
CA GLN A 116 -3.79 -9.82 -4.87
C GLN A 116 -2.62 -10.79 -4.98
N ALA A 117 -1.51 -10.37 -5.56
CA ALA A 117 -0.32 -11.20 -5.66
C ALA A 117 0.24 -11.52 -4.27
N MET A 118 0.23 -10.57 -3.35
CA MET A 118 0.64 -10.81 -1.97
C MET A 118 -0.29 -11.82 -1.29
N GLY A 119 -1.60 -11.71 -1.55
CA GLY A 119 -2.59 -12.61 -0.98
C GLY A 119 -2.49 -14.03 -1.49
N GLU A 120 -2.01 -14.22 -2.72
CA GLU A 120 -1.81 -15.57 -3.26
C GLU A 120 -0.67 -16.31 -2.57
N GLN A 121 0.34 -15.58 -2.13
CA GLN A 121 1.48 -16.17 -1.43
C GLN A 121 1.22 -16.35 0.05
N LYS A 122 0.43 -15.46 0.65
CA LYS A 122 0.11 -15.45 2.08
C LYS A 122 -1.28 -14.92 2.26
N GLY A 123 -1.95 -15.34 3.32
CA GLY A 123 -3.16 -14.65 3.73
C GLY A 123 -2.79 -13.22 4.12
N ILE A 124 -3.59 -12.25 3.73
CA ILE A 124 -3.34 -10.85 4.07
C ILE A 124 -4.57 -10.18 4.63
N VAL A 125 -4.35 -9.15 5.42
CA VAL A 125 -5.39 -8.27 5.93
C VAL A 125 -5.06 -6.86 5.46
N MET A 126 -6.03 -6.20 4.84
CA MET A 126 -5.86 -4.85 4.31
C MET A 126 -6.81 -3.89 5.01
N ASP A 127 -6.39 -2.64 5.13
CA ASP A 127 -7.23 -1.56 5.63
C ASP A 127 -7.58 -0.57 4.51
N GLY A 128 -7.77 -1.10 3.31
CA GLY A 128 -8.03 -0.27 2.15
C GLY A 128 -9.42 0.35 2.12
N ARG A 129 -9.65 1.13 1.10
CA ARG A 129 -10.94 1.78 0.85
C ARG A 129 -11.80 0.92 -0.04
N SER A 130 -13.11 0.99 0.17
CA SER A 130 -14.06 0.17 -0.59
C SER A 130 -14.17 0.56 -2.06
N GLU A 131 -13.82 1.79 -2.44
CA GLU A 131 -13.89 2.22 -3.83
C GLU A 131 -12.90 1.48 -4.74
N GLU A 132 -12.04 0.69 -4.17
CA GLU A 132 -11.12 -0.14 -4.94
C GLU A 132 -11.77 -1.39 -5.50
N HIS A 133 -12.98 -1.63 -5.11
CA HIS A 133 -13.73 -2.81 -5.54
C HIS A 133 -14.34 -2.64 -6.90
#